data_0770cbdf5555a0a9cb12e316aca30a74
#
_entry.id   0770cbdf5555a0a9cb12e316aca30a74
#
_cell.length_a   1.000
_cell.length_b   1.000
_cell.length_c   1.000
_cell.angle_alpha   90.00
_cell.angle_beta   90.00
_cell.angle_gamma   90.00
#
_symmetry.space_group_name_H-M   'P 1'
#
loop_
_entity.id
_entity.type
_entity.pdbx_description
1 polymer ?
#
loop_
_entity_poly.entity_id
_entity_poly.type
_entity_poly.pdbx_seq_one_letter_code
_entity_poly.pdbx_strand_id
1 'polypeptide(L)'
;MPESRRDFLARTAAGVLGAAAASRAAAGTQAAAPGLQVTPVAGTPPAFGTAPPVGPDVTAATFVEAEKLVRVEMTPAERAEAAGNWRQAMAGLMERRTGPRKVALDPSLAPASRWDPRIPGVANGPSQDRFVRSGKGAAPEPLPRRDEDIAFAPVTAMSRWIETRALTSDRLTRIYLDRIERFDPKLKCVITVTRELALEQARRADAEIAAGKYRGPLHGIPWGTKDLLDTKGIRTTWGAEPYRDRVPTADAAVVARLHQAGAVLVAKLSLGALALNDVWFGGQTMNPWLLEEGSGGSSAGPGAATAAALVGFSIGSETEGSIIDPAMRCGVTGLRPTFGRVPRTGAMTLCWSLDKLGPMARGVEDTLLVLAAISGPDAGDLSSVPSRLDFEAGATVQGLRVGFFPAWMNESPATEVDRAALATAKRLGMAPVECTLPDWPYGSLNTILFAEAAAAFEELTLSHGLDLLKMQVPDAWPNTFRQSRFLSAVDFVQADRLRRRVAQEMARVFEKVDLLLVPSLRDEILTITNFTGHPSLTLPAGFVEVGQARSDWAPDPARPLPTFSPARRVPH
;
A
#
# COMPACT_ATOMS: atom_id res chain seq x y z
N MET A 1 -29.97 54.15 -9.71
CA MET A 1 -29.40 53.82 -8.40
C MET A 1 -28.99 52.37 -8.44
N PRO A 2 -27.74 52.00 -8.14
CA PRO A 2 -27.33 50.62 -8.24
C PRO A 2 -27.96 49.80 -7.10
N GLU A 3 -28.56 48.68 -7.46
CA GLU A 3 -29.13 47.70 -6.52
C GLU A 3 -28.05 47.20 -5.52
N SER A 4 -28.45 47.06 -4.25
CA SER A 4 -27.52 46.63 -3.21
C SER A 4 -27.24 45.15 -3.29
N ARG A 5 -26.02 44.71 -2.91
CA ARG A 5 -25.62 43.30 -2.84
C ARG A 5 -26.60 42.42 -2.02
N ARG A 6 -27.34 43.05 -1.13
CA ARG A 6 -28.34 42.38 -0.28
C ARG A 6 -29.59 41.97 -1.05
N ASP A 7 -30.03 42.80 -2.02
CA ASP A 7 -31.21 42.52 -2.85
C ASP A 7 -30.95 41.47 -3.91
N PHE A 8 -29.68 41.41 -4.42
CA PHE A 8 -29.23 40.36 -5.32
C PHE A 8 -29.25 38.97 -4.63
N LEU A 9 -28.73 38.87 -3.39
CA LEU A 9 -28.69 37.63 -2.61
C LEU A 9 -30.08 37.14 -2.20
N ALA A 10 -31.01 38.06 -1.88
CA ALA A 10 -32.37 37.70 -1.50
C ALA A 10 -33.17 37.14 -2.69
N ARG A 11 -32.94 37.63 -3.92
CA ARG A 11 -33.64 37.13 -5.14
C ARG A 11 -33.09 35.77 -5.59
N THR A 12 -31.79 35.50 -5.39
CA THR A 12 -31.18 34.19 -5.70
C THR A 12 -31.64 33.09 -4.73
N ALA A 13 -31.83 33.42 -3.45
CA ALA A 13 -32.36 32.47 -2.46
C ALA A 13 -33.83 32.10 -2.69
N ALA A 14 -34.66 33.03 -3.16
CA ALA A 14 -36.07 32.76 -3.45
C ALA A 14 -36.27 31.93 -4.72
N GLY A 15 -35.35 32.01 -5.70
CA GLY A 15 -35.42 31.20 -6.93
C GLY A 15 -35.10 29.72 -6.72
N VAL A 16 -34.25 29.40 -5.74
CA VAL A 16 -33.87 28.01 -5.43
C VAL A 16 -34.94 27.28 -4.61
N LEU A 17 -35.73 27.98 -3.79
CA LEU A 17 -36.81 27.39 -3.00
C LEU A 17 -38.09 27.12 -3.81
N GLY A 18 -38.29 27.78 -4.94
CA GLY A 18 -39.47 27.58 -5.82
C GLY A 18 -39.35 26.33 -6.70
N ALA A 19 -38.18 25.87 -7.03
CA ALA A 19 -37.99 24.69 -7.88
C ALA A 19 -38.09 23.34 -7.13
N ALA A 20 -37.96 23.36 -5.80
CA ALA A 20 -37.99 22.16 -4.97
C ALA A 20 -39.43 21.68 -4.63
N ALA A 21 -40.48 22.50 -4.91
CA ALA A 21 -41.86 22.16 -4.56
C ALA A 21 -42.67 21.52 -5.68
N ALA A 22 -42.18 21.50 -6.91
CA ALA A 22 -42.95 21.03 -8.09
C ALA A 22 -42.66 19.60 -8.55
N SER A 23 -41.73 18.86 -7.95
CA SER A 23 -41.35 17.51 -8.39
C SER A 23 -41.74 16.38 -7.45
N ARG A 24 -42.81 16.57 -6.63
CA ARG A 24 -43.27 15.56 -5.67
C ARG A 24 -44.51 14.77 -6.10
N ALA A 25 -44.73 14.57 -7.39
CA ALA A 25 -45.80 13.70 -7.86
C ALA A 25 -45.33 12.86 -9.04
N ALA A 26 -44.94 11.67 -8.79
CA ALA A 26 -44.78 10.48 -9.63
C ALA A 26 -43.38 9.84 -9.55
N ALA A 27 -43.11 9.17 -8.47
CA ALA A 27 -42.14 8.09 -8.47
C ALA A 27 -42.70 6.94 -7.64
N GLY A 28 -43.11 5.90 -8.34
CA GLY A 28 -43.50 4.62 -7.72
C GLY A 28 -42.33 4.05 -6.94
N THR A 29 -42.59 3.67 -5.70
CA THR A 29 -41.69 2.99 -4.82
C THR A 29 -41.31 1.63 -5.38
N GLN A 30 -40.15 1.54 -6.03
CA GLN A 30 -39.44 0.27 -6.17
C GLN A 30 -38.64 0.09 -4.88
N ALA A 31 -39.05 -0.85 -4.04
CA ALA A 31 -38.33 -1.22 -2.84
C ALA A 31 -36.92 -1.71 -3.24
N ALA A 32 -35.91 -1.05 -2.76
CA ALA A 32 -34.55 -1.55 -2.85
C ALA A 32 -34.49 -2.91 -2.13
N ALA A 33 -33.98 -3.92 -2.80
CA ALA A 33 -33.70 -5.22 -2.19
C ALA A 33 -32.81 -5.00 -0.96
N PRO A 34 -33.05 -5.70 0.17
CA PRO A 34 -32.21 -5.58 1.36
C PRO A 34 -30.81 -6.01 0.99
N GLY A 35 -29.86 -5.07 1.08
CA GLY A 35 -28.46 -5.38 0.89
C GLY A 35 -28.05 -6.49 1.86
N LEU A 36 -27.51 -7.57 1.33
CA LEU A 36 -26.90 -8.62 2.11
C LEU A 36 -25.79 -7.99 2.97
N GLN A 37 -26.04 -7.89 4.27
CA GLN A 37 -24.99 -7.60 5.24
C GLN A 37 -24.06 -8.81 5.28
N VAL A 38 -23.01 -8.78 4.46
CA VAL A 38 -21.94 -9.76 4.54
C VAL A 38 -21.15 -9.45 5.80
N THR A 39 -21.25 -10.30 6.82
CA THR A 39 -20.42 -10.18 8.01
C THR A 39 -18.95 -10.35 7.57
N PRO A 40 -18.08 -9.36 7.81
CA PRO A 40 -16.67 -9.49 7.41
C PRO A 40 -16.04 -10.73 8.06
N VAL A 41 -15.36 -11.54 7.28
CA VAL A 41 -14.56 -12.66 7.80
C VAL A 41 -13.39 -12.07 8.59
N ALA A 42 -13.14 -12.55 9.81
CA ALA A 42 -12.02 -12.08 10.63
C ALA A 42 -10.69 -12.19 9.86
N GLY A 43 -9.90 -11.10 9.85
CA GLY A 43 -8.64 -11.02 9.11
C GLY A 43 -8.77 -10.75 7.60
N THR A 44 -9.98 -10.46 7.10
CA THR A 44 -10.15 -9.94 5.74
C THR A 44 -10.03 -8.42 5.76
N PRO A 45 -9.24 -7.81 4.85
CA PRO A 45 -9.30 -6.36 4.69
C PRO A 45 -10.71 -5.96 4.27
N PRO A 46 -11.21 -4.81 4.73
CA PRO A 46 -12.44 -4.26 4.18
C PRO A 46 -12.20 -3.96 2.71
N ALA A 47 -13.10 -4.40 1.86
CA ALA A 47 -13.04 -4.06 0.46
C ALA A 47 -13.29 -2.56 0.28
N PHE A 48 -12.47 -1.92 -0.54
CA PHE A 48 -12.60 -0.51 -0.90
C PHE A 48 -14.01 -0.21 -1.47
N GLY A 49 -14.65 0.87 -1.01
CA GLY A 49 -15.96 1.27 -1.53
C GLY A 49 -17.16 0.47 -0.99
N THR A 50 -17.02 -0.25 0.12
CA THR A 50 -18.11 -1.02 0.75
C THR A 50 -18.74 -0.35 1.97
N ALA A 51 -18.42 0.91 2.24
CA ALA A 51 -19.03 1.66 3.32
C ALA A 51 -20.57 1.76 3.16
N PRO A 52 -21.34 1.91 4.25
CA PRO A 52 -22.77 2.19 4.15
C PRO A 52 -23.04 3.43 3.29
N PRO A 53 -24.11 3.44 2.47
CA PRO A 53 -24.42 4.56 1.59
C PRO A 53 -24.80 5.81 2.41
N VAL A 54 -24.15 6.94 2.13
CA VAL A 54 -24.41 8.23 2.80
C VAL A 54 -24.65 9.32 1.77
N GLY A 55 -25.47 10.30 2.11
CA GLY A 55 -25.77 11.45 1.26
C GLY A 55 -27.00 11.26 0.36
N PRO A 56 -27.30 12.26 -0.49
CA PRO A 56 -28.46 12.24 -1.38
C PRO A 56 -28.32 11.15 -2.46
N ASP A 57 -29.45 10.78 -3.05
CA ASP A 57 -29.46 9.86 -4.17
C ASP A 57 -28.79 10.49 -5.39
N VAL A 58 -27.96 9.70 -6.06
CA VAL A 58 -27.25 10.07 -7.28
C VAL A 58 -27.61 9.06 -8.37
N THR A 59 -27.99 9.56 -9.53
CA THR A 59 -28.42 8.76 -10.68
C THR A 59 -27.52 9.02 -11.88
N ALA A 60 -27.64 8.20 -12.92
CA ALA A 60 -26.95 8.46 -14.19
C ALA A 60 -27.30 9.84 -14.77
N ALA A 61 -28.55 10.32 -14.60
CA ALA A 61 -28.94 11.66 -15.02
C ALA A 61 -28.20 12.77 -14.25
N THR A 62 -27.90 12.56 -12.99
CA THR A 62 -27.09 13.51 -12.20
C THR A 62 -25.69 13.69 -12.83
N PHE A 63 -25.09 12.60 -13.29
CA PHE A 63 -23.79 12.66 -13.97
C PHE A 63 -23.85 13.37 -15.33
N VAL A 64 -24.93 13.20 -16.10
CA VAL A 64 -25.15 13.94 -17.37
C VAL A 64 -25.05 15.46 -17.15
N GLU A 65 -25.66 15.97 -16.07
CA GLU A 65 -25.59 17.40 -15.77
C GLU A 65 -24.20 17.81 -15.22
N ALA A 66 -23.58 16.95 -14.39
CA ALA A 66 -22.27 17.23 -13.80
C ALA A 66 -21.15 17.25 -14.86
N GLU A 67 -21.22 16.39 -15.87
CA GLU A 67 -20.25 16.34 -16.98
C GLU A 67 -20.10 17.70 -17.70
N LYS A 68 -21.19 18.46 -17.80
CA LYS A 68 -21.17 19.80 -18.39
C LYS A 68 -20.23 20.75 -17.67
N LEU A 69 -20.03 20.56 -16.36
CA LEU A 69 -19.16 21.39 -15.52
C LEU A 69 -17.68 21.04 -15.69
N VAL A 70 -17.35 19.76 -15.85
CA VAL A 70 -15.95 19.27 -15.88
C VAL A 70 -15.45 18.92 -17.26
N ARG A 71 -16.32 18.99 -18.29
CA ARG A 71 -15.99 18.71 -19.70
C ARG A 71 -15.37 17.32 -19.92
N VAL A 72 -15.86 16.33 -19.19
CA VAL A 72 -15.53 14.91 -19.37
C VAL A 72 -16.82 14.19 -19.76
N GLU A 73 -16.79 13.49 -20.88
CA GLU A 73 -17.91 12.71 -21.36
C GLU A 73 -17.80 11.27 -20.89
N MET A 74 -18.92 10.70 -20.44
CA MET A 74 -19.07 9.29 -20.10
C MET A 74 -20.11 8.65 -21.01
N THR A 75 -19.96 7.36 -21.27
CA THR A 75 -21.02 6.57 -21.90
C THR A 75 -22.19 6.35 -20.95
N PRO A 76 -23.38 5.96 -21.44
CA PRO A 76 -24.50 5.60 -20.54
C PRO A 76 -24.16 4.51 -19.53
N ALA A 77 -23.34 3.52 -19.91
CA ALA A 77 -22.90 2.44 -19.03
C ALA A 77 -22.00 2.97 -17.90
N GLU A 78 -21.02 3.82 -18.22
CA GLU A 78 -20.12 4.44 -17.27
C GLU A 78 -20.84 5.36 -16.27
N ARG A 79 -21.85 6.10 -16.72
CA ARG A 79 -22.71 6.89 -15.82
C ARG A 79 -23.49 6.02 -14.85
N ALA A 80 -24.04 4.91 -15.34
CA ALA A 80 -24.77 3.98 -14.49
C ALA A 80 -23.84 3.34 -13.45
N GLU A 81 -22.62 2.94 -13.84
CA GLU A 81 -21.61 2.39 -12.95
C GLU A 81 -21.15 3.43 -11.92
N ALA A 82 -20.84 4.65 -12.35
CA ALA A 82 -20.43 5.74 -11.47
C ALA A 82 -21.52 6.11 -10.44
N ALA A 83 -22.79 6.12 -10.86
CA ALA A 83 -23.93 6.37 -9.96
C ALA A 83 -24.16 5.22 -8.98
N GLY A 84 -23.94 3.99 -9.41
CA GLY A 84 -24.29 2.77 -8.67
C GLY A 84 -23.64 2.65 -7.30
N ASN A 85 -22.41 3.14 -7.13
CA ASN A 85 -21.69 3.11 -5.86
C ASN A 85 -21.27 4.49 -5.32
N TRP A 86 -21.71 5.59 -5.93
CA TRP A 86 -21.32 6.95 -5.53
C TRP A 86 -21.44 7.20 -4.03
N ARG A 87 -22.58 6.82 -3.44
CA ARG A 87 -22.90 7.06 -2.03
C ARG A 87 -21.99 6.27 -1.08
N GLN A 88 -21.55 5.08 -1.49
CA GLN A 88 -20.59 4.27 -0.76
C GLN A 88 -19.17 4.82 -0.95
N ALA A 89 -18.76 5.07 -2.18
CA ALA A 89 -17.43 5.55 -2.51
C ALA A 89 -17.15 6.94 -1.89
N MET A 90 -18.16 7.80 -1.80
CA MET A 90 -18.06 9.16 -1.27
C MET A 90 -18.62 9.32 0.16
N ALA A 91 -18.94 8.21 0.85
CA ALA A 91 -19.50 8.24 2.19
C ALA A 91 -18.65 9.04 3.18
N GLY A 92 -17.33 8.81 3.23
CA GLY A 92 -16.39 9.51 4.11
C GLY A 92 -16.37 11.02 3.88
N LEU A 93 -16.48 11.47 2.62
CA LEU A 93 -16.59 12.89 2.28
C LEU A 93 -17.82 13.54 2.92
N MET A 94 -18.98 12.88 2.81
CA MET A 94 -20.23 13.37 3.37
C MET A 94 -20.21 13.35 4.90
N GLU A 95 -19.72 12.28 5.51
CA GLU A 95 -19.58 12.14 6.97
C GLU A 95 -18.71 13.23 7.58
N ARG A 96 -17.56 13.56 6.96
CA ARG A 96 -16.71 14.67 7.44
C ARG A 96 -17.48 16.00 7.48
N ARG A 97 -18.39 16.24 6.53
CA ARG A 97 -19.10 17.52 6.36
C ARG A 97 -20.37 17.62 7.19
N THR A 98 -21.06 16.53 7.40
CA THR A 98 -22.42 16.49 7.96
C THR A 98 -22.59 15.32 8.93
N GLY A 99 -23.63 15.38 9.75
CA GLY A 99 -24.00 14.28 10.65
C GLY A 99 -23.16 14.21 11.93
N PRO A 100 -23.28 13.11 12.68
CA PRO A 100 -22.66 12.97 14.00
C PRO A 100 -21.13 12.85 13.95
N ARG A 101 -20.58 12.43 12.81
CA ARG A 101 -19.12 12.33 12.59
C ARG A 101 -18.49 13.57 11.96
N LYS A 102 -19.20 14.69 11.89
CA LYS A 102 -18.68 15.95 11.34
C LYS A 102 -17.44 16.41 12.12
N VAL A 103 -16.35 16.72 11.38
CA VAL A 103 -15.14 17.32 11.93
C VAL A 103 -15.10 18.81 11.60
N ALA A 104 -15.23 19.65 12.62
CA ALA A 104 -14.98 21.08 12.47
C ALA A 104 -13.47 21.33 12.40
N LEU A 105 -13.03 22.08 11.39
CA LEU A 105 -11.63 22.47 11.21
C LEU A 105 -11.48 23.93 11.59
N ASP A 106 -10.56 24.20 12.54
CA ASP A 106 -10.26 25.56 12.98
C ASP A 106 -9.75 26.37 11.78
N PRO A 107 -10.22 27.62 11.54
CA PRO A 107 -9.77 28.44 10.43
C PRO A 107 -8.25 28.72 10.41
N SER A 108 -7.58 28.68 11.57
CA SER A 108 -6.12 28.82 11.66
C SER A 108 -5.34 27.58 11.21
N LEU A 109 -5.99 26.42 11.06
CA LEU A 109 -5.36 25.18 10.64
C LEU A 109 -5.09 25.21 9.12
N ALA A 110 -3.83 25.47 8.75
CA ALA A 110 -3.45 25.56 7.35
C ALA A 110 -3.48 24.19 6.64
N PRO A 111 -3.85 24.13 5.34
CA PRO A 111 -3.69 22.92 4.52
C PRO A 111 -2.22 22.51 4.40
N ALA A 112 -1.96 21.23 4.32
CA ALA A 112 -0.64 20.71 4.00
C ALA A 112 -0.45 20.60 2.48
N SER A 113 -0.56 21.72 1.78
CA SER A 113 -0.49 21.78 0.31
C SER A 113 0.86 21.29 -0.26
N ARG A 114 1.93 21.35 0.52
CA ARG A 114 3.17 20.63 0.29
C ARG A 114 3.40 19.72 1.48
N TRP A 115 3.16 18.45 1.30
CA TRP A 115 3.22 17.52 2.41
C TRP A 115 4.64 17.38 2.95
N ASP A 116 4.78 17.67 4.25
CA ASP A 116 5.95 17.37 5.06
C ASP A 116 5.45 16.68 6.34
N PRO A 117 5.82 15.42 6.60
CA PRO A 117 5.36 14.70 7.78
C PRO A 117 5.94 15.24 9.08
N ARG A 118 6.97 16.08 9.02
CA ARG A 118 7.58 16.66 10.22
C ARG A 118 6.66 17.64 10.91
N ILE A 119 6.58 17.52 12.21
CA ILE A 119 5.82 18.45 13.07
C ILE A 119 6.81 19.33 13.82
N PRO A 120 6.64 20.66 13.79
CA PRO A 120 7.51 21.56 14.54
C PRO A 120 7.57 21.20 16.03
N GLY A 121 8.79 21.14 16.58
CA GLY A 121 9.02 20.81 17.98
C GLY A 121 9.08 19.31 18.30
N VAL A 122 8.76 18.45 17.36
CA VAL A 122 8.88 16.98 17.50
C VAL A 122 10.22 16.52 16.92
N ALA A 123 10.97 15.70 17.67
CA ALA A 123 12.23 15.13 17.18
C ALA A 123 11.98 14.21 15.97
N ASN A 124 12.83 14.34 14.96
CA ASN A 124 12.73 13.60 13.72
C ASN A 124 13.84 12.56 13.61
N GLY A 125 13.49 11.30 13.80
CA GLY A 125 14.39 10.17 13.62
C GLY A 125 15.54 10.10 14.64
N PRO A 126 16.46 9.14 14.45
CA PRO A 126 17.57 8.93 15.36
C PRO A 126 18.62 10.05 15.23
N SER A 127 19.33 10.33 16.34
CA SER A 127 20.40 11.32 16.39
C SER A 127 21.68 10.86 15.70
N GLN A 128 21.85 9.54 15.55
CA GLN A 128 23.05 8.92 14.95
C GLN A 128 22.66 7.98 13.81
N ASP A 129 23.65 7.66 12.97
CA ASP A 129 23.54 6.64 11.92
C ASP A 129 24.40 5.45 12.33
N ARG A 130 23.76 4.32 12.65
CA ARG A 130 24.43 3.13 13.16
C ARG A 130 23.71 1.89 12.68
N PHE A 131 24.46 0.89 12.20
CA PHE A 131 23.90 -0.39 11.81
C PHE A 131 24.71 -1.55 12.38
N VAL A 132 24.21 -2.20 13.44
CA VAL A 132 24.85 -3.35 14.07
C VAL A 132 24.04 -4.60 13.79
N ARG A 133 24.55 -5.42 12.86
CA ARG A 133 23.89 -6.68 12.44
C ARG A 133 23.93 -7.74 13.54
N SER A 134 22.93 -8.63 13.52
CA SER A 134 22.93 -9.84 14.33
C SER A 134 24.17 -10.71 14.05
N GLY A 135 24.68 -11.41 15.07
CA GLY A 135 25.84 -12.29 14.96
C GLY A 135 27.13 -11.60 14.47
N LYS A 136 27.30 -10.30 14.70
CA LYS A 136 28.56 -9.59 14.42
C LYS A 136 29.71 -10.27 15.17
N GLY A 137 30.76 -10.67 14.44
CA GLY A 137 31.91 -11.39 15.01
C GLY A 137 31.73 -12.90 15.23
N ALA A 138 30.54 -13.44 15.03
CA ALA A 138 30.31 -14.89 15.05
C ALA A 138 30.61 -15.52 13.69
N ALA A 139 31.00 -16.79 13.68
CA ALA A 139 31.11 -17.56 12.44
C ALA A 139 29.71 -17.66 11.77
N PRO A 140 29.65 -17.64 10.42
CA PRO A 140 28.39 -17.86 9.74
C PRO A 140 27.86 -19.27 10.02
N GLU A 141 26.54 -19.41 10.03
CA GLU A 141 25.92 -20.74 10.08
C GLU A 141 26.36 -21.58 8.88
N PRO A 142 26.46 -22.92 9.03
CA PRO A 142 26.82 -23.79 7.92
C PRO A 142 25.86 -23.63 6.74
N LEU A 143 26.40 -23.63 5.52
CA LEU A 143 25.57 -23.59 4.31
C LEU A 143 24.71 -24.86 4.22
N PRO A 144 23.39 -24.74 4.09
CA PRO A 144 22.50 -25.89 3.91
C PRO A 144 22.87 -26.70 2.65
N ARG A 145 22.62 -28.03 2.71
CA ARG A 145 22.91 -28.91 1.57
C ARG A 145 21.84 -28.80 0.46
N ARG A 146 20.59 -28.56 0.83
CA ARG A 146 19.47 -28.48 -0.10
C ARG A 146 19.32 -27.06 -0.62
N ASP A 147 19.17 -26.91 -1.92
CA ASP A 147 18.95 -25.60 -2.55
C ASP A 147 17.64 -24.95 -2.08
N GLU A 148 16.64 -25.74 -1.70
CA GLU A 148 15.41 -25.25 -1.11
C GLU A 148 15.66 -24.53 0.23
N ASP A 149 16.46 -25.12 1.12
CA ASP A 149 16.78 -24.53 2.42
C ASP A 149 17.62 -23.24 2.24
N ILE A 150 18.48 -23.20 1.23
CA ILE A 150 19.22 -21.99 0.83
C ILE A 150 18.23 -20.91 0.35
N ALA A 151 17.26 -21.26 -0.48
CA ALA A 151 16.29 -20.31 -1.05
C ALA A 151 15.42 -19.66 0.03
N PHE A 152 15.04 -20.39 1.08
CA PHE A 152 14.23 -19.88 2.19
C PHE A 152 15.03 -19.20 3.30
N ALA A 153 16.37 -19.25 3.27
CA ALA A 153 17.20 -18.59 4.27
C ALA A 153 16.98 -17.06 4.27
N PRO A 154 17.17 -16.38 5.40
CA PRO A 154 17.13 -14.92 5.45
C PRO A 154 18.31 -14.30 4.68
N VAL A 155 18.13 -13.08 4.18
CA VAL A 155 19.19 -12.33 3.47
C VAL A 155 20.44 -12.17 4.34
N THR A 156 20.25 -11.99 5.65
CA THR A 156 21.34 -11.93 6.63
C THR A 156 22.24 -13.15 6.59
N ALA A 157 21.71 -14.35 6.47
CA ALA A 157 22.47 -15.59 6.33
C ALA A 157 23.12 -15.71 4.95
N MET A 158 22.33 -15.50 3.87
CA MET A 158 22.84 -15.53 2.50
C MET A 158 24.02 -14.58 2.30
N SER A 159 23.90 -13.35 2.83
CA SER A 159 24.93 -12.33 2.79
C SER A 159 26.26 -12.83 3.38
N ARG A 160 26.21 -13.55 4.52
CA ARG A 160 27.41 -14.11 5.17
C ARG A 160 28.02 -15.25 4.38
N TRP A 161 27.20 -16.13 3.80
CA TRP A 161 27.71 -17.20 2.95
C TRP A 161 28.37 -16.66 1.68
N ILE A 162 27.85 -15.59 1.09
CA ILE A 162 28.46 -14.92 -0.07
C ILE A 162 29.76 -14.21 0.34
N GLU A 163 29.74 -13.43 1.41
CA GLU A 163 30.92 -12.72 1.94
C GLU A 163 32.08 -13.67 2.23
N THR A 164 31.79 -14.83 2.82
CA THR A 164 32.79 -15.87 3.11
C THR A 164 33.09 -16.81 1.94
N ARG A 165 32.40 -16.61 0.81
CA ARG A 165 32.51 -17.44 -0.41
C ARG A 165 32.08 -18.90 -0.22
N ALA A 166 31.31 -19.21 0.83
CA ALA A 166 30.67 -20.51 1.01
C ALA A 166 29.57 -20.75 -0.03
N LEU A 167 28.93 -19.67 -0.50
CA LEU A 167 27.92 -19.65 -1.56
C LEU A 167 28.32 -18.62 -2.61
N THR A 168 28.21 -18.96 -3.90
CA THR A 168 28.40 -18.00 -4.99
C THR A 168 27.07 -17.32 -5.33
N SER A 169 27.16 -16.07 -5.77
CA SER A 169 26.01 -15.34 -6.29
C SER A 169 25.41 -16.02 -7.52
N ASP A 170 26.26 -16.57 -8.41
CA ASP A 170 25.79 -17.32 -9.59
C ASP A 170 24.95 -18.55 -9.18
N ARG A 171 25.40 -19.36 -8.20
CA ARG A 171 24.60 -20.50 -7.71
C ARG A 171 23.27 -20.03 -7.09
N LEU A 172 23.30 -19.02 -6.23
CA LEU A 172 22.10 -18.51 -5.59
C LEU A 172 21.11 -17.95 -6.62
N THR A 173 21.60 -17.23 -7.62
CA THR A 173 20.79 -16.70 -8.73
C THR A 173 20.13 -17.80 -9.52
N ARG A 174 20.85 -18.89 -9.87
CA ARG A 174 20.27 -20.06 -10.56
C ARG A 174 19.17 -20.71 -9.74
N ILE A 175 19.39 -20.91 -8.43
CA ILE A 175 18.35 -21.46 -7.54
C ILE A 175 17.05 -20.66 -7.66
N TYR A 176 17.11 -19.34 -7.63
CA TYR A 176 15.91 -18.52 -7.74
C TYR A 176 15.30 -18.52 -9.15
N LEU A 177 16.11 -18.48 -10.20
CA LEU A 177 15.60 -18.55 -11.58
C LEU A 177 14.87 -19.89 -11.85
N ASP A 178 15.41 -21.01 -11.36
CA ASP A 178 14.77 -22.33 -11.49
C ASP A 178 13.48 -22.40 -10.66
N ARG A 179 13.44 -21.77 -9.50
CA ARG A 179 12.22 -21.67 -8.69
C ARG A 179 11.15 -20.80 -9.34
N ILE A 180 11.53 -19.68 -9.97
CA ILE A 180 10.60 -18.84 -10.74
C ILE A 180 9.98 -19.69 -11.86
N GLU A 181 10.79 -20.39 -12.67
CA GLU A 181 10.31 -21.21 -13.77
C GLU A 181 9.33 -22.30 -13.29
N ARG A 182 9.59 -22.90 -12.13
CA ARG A 182 8.77 -23.97 -11.56
C ARG A 182 7.46 -23.49 -10.96
N PHE A 183 7.45 -22.36 -10.25
CA PHE A 183 6.33 -21.98 -9.39
C PHE A 183 5.50 -20.80 -9.92
N ASP A 184 6.09 -19.90 -10.73
CA ASP A 184 5.36 -18.75 -11.27
C ASP A 184 4.15 -19.11 -12.14
N PRO A 185 4.12 -20.20 -12.91
CA PRO A 185 2.91 -20.60 -13.65
C PRO A 185 1.66 -20.73 -12.77
N LYS A 186 1.82 -21.06 -11.47
CA LYS A 186 0.72 -21.14 -10.49
C LYS A 186 0.47 -19.82 -9.79
N LEU A 187 1.53 -19.05 -9.51
CA LEU A 187 1.47 -17.84 -8.69
C LEU A 187 1.16 -16.58 -9.51
N LYS A 188 1.57 -16.53 -10.76
CA LYS A 188 1.43 -15.36 -11.67
C LYS A 188 1.99 -14.08 -11.02
N CYS A 189 3.12 -14.22 -10.35
CA CYS A 189 3.74 -13.13 -9.60
C CYS A 189 4.89 -12.45 -10.36
N VAL A 190 5.26 -12.94 -11.56
CA VAL A 190 6.34 -12.40 -12.38
C VAL A 190 5.81 -11.89 -13.73
N ILE A 191 6.15 -10.65 -14.08
CA ILE A 191 5.84 -10.05 -15.39
C ILE A 191 6.99 -10.27 -16.37
N THR A 192 8.24 -10.07 -15.92
CA THR A 192 9.43 -10.22 -16.75
C THR A 192 10.55 -10.86 -15.93
N VAL A 193 11.09 -11.97 -16.40
CA VAL A 193 12.31 -12.57 -15.86
C VAL A 193 13.52 -11.93 -16.55
N THR A 194 14.51 -11.51 -15.78
CA THR A 194 15.72 -10.83 -16.28
C THR A 194 16.93 -11.78 -16.28
N ARG A 195 16.76 -13.01 -16.80
CA ARG A 195 17.72 -14.13 -16.68
C ARG A 195 19.15 -13.76 -17.09
N GLU A 196 19.33 -13.19 -18.29
CA GLU A 196 20.65 -12.86 -18.83
C GLU A 196 21.34 -11.79 -17.98
N LEU A 197 20.61 -10.71 -17.65
CA LEU A 197 21.09 -9.64 -16.79
C LEU A 197 21.44 -10.17 -15.39
N ALA A 198 20.59 -11.01 -14.82
CA ALA A 198 20.80 -11.58 -13.48
C ALA A 198 22.08 -12.44 -13.43
N LEU A 199 22.31 -13.31 -14.41
CA LEU A 199 23.50 -14.14 -14.49
C LEU A 199 24.77 -13.32 -14.74
N GLU A 200 24.68 -12.24 -15.54
CA GLU A 200 25.79 -11.29 -15.73
C GLU A 200 26.15 -10.58 -14.42
N GLN A 201 25.15 -10.02 -13.73
CA GLN A 201 25.32 -9.34 -12.45
C GLN A 201 25.88 -10.28 -11.38
N ALA A 202 25.39 -11.53 -11.31
CA ALA A 202 25.85 -12.53 -10.37
C ALA A 202 27.34 -12.89 -10.57
N ARG A 203 27.74 -13.19 -11.81
CA ARG A 203 29.15 -13.47 -12.14
C ARG A 203 30.06 -12.28 -11.84
N ARG A 204 29.61 -11.07 -12.11
CA ARG A 204 30.36 -9.86 -11.75
C ARG A 204 30.50 -9.73 -10.24
N ALA A 205 29.44 -9.98 -9.46
CA ALA A 205 29.50 -9.95 -8.00
C ALA A 205 30.53 -10.99 -7.47
N ASP A 206 30.49 -12.23 -7.98
CA ASP A 206 31.44 -13.27 -7.59
C ASP A 206 32.89 -12.87 -7.91
N ALA A 207 33.14 -12.29 -9.09
CA ALA A 207 34.49 -11.82 -9.47
C ALA A 207 34.97 -10.66 -8.59
N GLU A 208 34.11 -9.70 -8.27
CA GLU A 208 34.43 -8.58 -7.38
C GLU A 208 34.75 -9.06 -5.97
N ILE A 209 33.94 -9.97 -5.42
CA ILE A 209 34.16 -10.55 -4.08
C ILE A 209 35.47 -11.37 -4.03
N ALA A 210 35.72 -12.17 -5.06
CA ALA A 210 36.99 -12.91 -5.16
C ALA A 210 38.21 -12.00 -5.20
N ALA A 211 38.07 -10.80 -5.80
CA ALA A 211 39.10 -9.77 -5.83
C ALA A 211 39.15 -8.89 -4.55
N GLY A 212 38.41 -9.24 -3.50
CA GLY A 212 38.37 -8.48 -2.24
C GLY A 212 37.52 -7.20 -2.27
N LYS A 213 36.72 -7.00 -3.33
CA LYS A 213 35.84 -5.81 -3.49
C LYS A 213 34.42 -6.12 -3.04
N TYR A 214 34.22 -6.38 -1.75
CA TYR A 214 32.90 -6.60 -1.17
C TYR A 214 32.18 -5.28 -0.94
N ARG A 215 30.98 -5.09 -1.54
CA ARG A 215 30.21 -3.85 -1.48
C ARG A 215 29.30 -3.76 -0.27
N GLY A 216 29.11 -4.84 0.47
CA GLY A 216 28.24 -4.91 1.65
C GLY A 216 27.17 -6.01 1.56
N PRO A 217 26.22 -6.02 2.52
CA PRO A 217 25.36 -7.19 2.76
C PRO A 217 24.41 -7.56 1.62
N LEU A 218 24.16 -6.68 0.68
CA LEU A 218 23.32 -6.97 -0.50
C LEU A 218 24.12 -7.40 -1.72
N HIS A 219 25.46 -7.42 -1.65
CA HIS A 219 26.31 -7.78 -2.78
C HIS A 219 26.10 -9.23 -3.19
N GLY A 220 25.65 -9.44 -4.42
CA GLY A 220 25.36 -10.75 -4.98
C GLY A 220 24.03 -11.37 -4.54
N ILE A 221 23.16 -10.61 -3.83
CA ILE A 221 21.85 -11.10 -3.39
C ILE A 221 20.80 -10.89 -4.50
N PRO A 222 20.11 -11.95 -4.95
CA PRO A 222 19.04 -11.86 -5.94
C PRO A 222 17.77 -11.23 -5.37
N TRP A 223 17.18 -10.28 -6.12
CA TRP A 223 15.99 -9.56 -5.72
C TRP A 223 15.01 -9.34 -6.88
N GLY A 224 13.77 -9.01 -6.52
CA GLY A 224 12.74 -8.65 -7.48
C GLY A 224 12.14 -7.28 -7.21
N THR A 225 11.78 -6.56 -8.27
CA THR A 225 11.16 -5.25 -8.15
C THR A 225 9.71 -5.26 -8.61
N LYS A 226 8.83 -4.62 -7.84
CA LYS A 226 7.46 -4.32 -8.31
C LYS A 226 7.54 -3.61 -9.65
N ASP A 227 6.74 -4.03 -10.62
CA ASP A 227 6.83 -3.60 -12.01
C ASP A 227 6.29 -2.17 -12.26
N LEU A 228 6.34 -1.32 -11.25
CA LEU A 228 6.14 0.12 -11.36
C LEU A 228 7.45 0.91 -11.23
N LEU A 229 8.56 0.25 -10.89
CA LEU A 229 9.88 0.87 -10.83
C LEU A 229 10.58 0.76 -12.18
N ASP A 230 10.86 1.88 -12.80
CA ASP A 230 11.55 1.97 -14.07
C ASP A 230 12.90 1.25 -14.01
N THR A 231 13.13 0.41 -15.00
CA THR A 231 14.39 -0.32 -15.18
C THR A 231 14.84 -0.11 -16.61
N LYS A 232 15.97 0.55 -16.81
CA LYS A 232 16.46 0.95 -18.13
C LYS A 232 16.53 -0.23 -19.09
N GLY A 233 15.87 -0.08 -20.24
CA GLY A 233 15.87 -1.08 -21.32
C GLY A 233 15.05 -2.32 -21.02
N ILE A 234 14.38 -2.41 -19.85
CA ILE A 234 13.53 -3.52 -19.47
C ILE A 234 12.09 -3.05 -19.38
N ARG A 235 11.20 -3.80 -19.96
CA ARG A 235 9.76 -3.55 -19.94
C ARG A 235 9.27 -3.32 -18.51
N THR A 236 8.54 -2.21 -18.30
CA THR A 236 7.96 -1.78 -17.03
C THR A 236 6.53 -1.33 -17.27
N THR A 237 5.56 -2.15 -16.90
CA THR A 237 4.20 -2.15 -17.44
C THR A 237 3.15 -1.56 -16.51
N TRP A 238 3.50 -1.27 -15.25
CA TRP A 238 2.56 -0.86 -14.20
C TRP A 238 1.38 -1.83 -14.01
N GLY A 239 1.52 -3.09 -14.46
CA GLY A 239 0.50 -4.12 -14.41
C GLY A 239 -0.71 -3.88 -15.32
N ALA A 240 -0.68 -2.84 -16.14
CA ALA A 240 -1.82 -2.31 -16.89
C ALA A 240 -1.63 -2.47 -18.40
N GLU A 241 -2.70 -2.87 -19.10
CA GLU A 241 -2.73 -3.10 -20.55
C GLU A 241 -2.21 -1.91 -21.36
N PRO A 242 -2.58 -0.63 -21.06
CA PRO A 242 -2.10 0.53 -21.83
C PRO A 242 -0.58 0.71 -21.81
N TYR A 243 0.08 0.17 -20.79
CA TYR A 243 1.53 0.32 -20.59
C TYR A 243 2.31 -0.97 -20.82
N ARG A 244 1.67 -2.00 -21.38
CA ARG A 244 2.21 -3.35 -21.52
C ARG A 244 3.57 -3.41 -22.23
N ASP A 245 3.79 -2.53 -23.18
CA ASP A 245 5.00 -2.51 -23.99
C ASP A 245 5.92 -1.31 -23.68
N ARG A 246 5.66 -0.63 -22.56
CA ARG A 246 6.46 0.51 -22.13
C ARG A 246 7.86 0.07 -21.70
N VAL A 247 8.91 0.67 -22.29
CA VAL A 247 10.32 0.42 -21.96
C VAL A 247 10.97 1.74 -21.52
N PRO A 248 11.33 1.90 -20.24
CA PRO A 248 11.97 3.12 -19.74
C PRO A 248 13.42 3.27 -20.23
N THR A 249 13.87 4.53 -20.32
CA THR A 249 15.21 4.90 -20.77
C THR A 249 16.20 5.12 -19.64
N ALA A 250 15.73 5.12 -18.38
CA ALA A 250 16.52 5.31 -17.17
C ALA A 250 16.06 4.35 -16.06
N ASP A 251 16.93 4.10 -15.10
CA ASP A 251 16.59 3.37 -13.88
C ASP A 251 15.92 4.29 -12.86
N ALA A 252 14.96 3.75 -12.13
CA ALA A 252 14.48 4.36 -10.89
C ALA A 252 15.62 4.46 -9.86
N ALA A 253 15.59 5.50 -9.01
CA ALA A 253 16.63 5.73 -8.00
C ALA A 253 16.88 4.50 -7.11
N VAL A 254 15.82 3.79 -6.72
CA VAL A 254 15.92 2.55 -5.94
C VAL A 254 16.63 1.44 -6.72
N VAL A 255 16.33 1.28 -8.00
CA VAL A 255 16.99 0.29 -8.88
C VAL A 255 18.47 0.60 -9.01
N ALA A 256 18.81 1.87 -9.25
CA ALA A 256 20.20 2.32 -9.35
C ALA A 256 20.98 2.09 -8.05
N ARG A 257 20.38 2.38 -6.89
CA ARG A 257 21.02 2.18 -5.57
C ARG A 257 21.25 0.69 -5.26
N LEU A 258 20.30 -0.18 -5.56
CA LEU A 258 20.47 -1.62 -5.38
C LEU A 258 21.52 -2.19 -6.33
N HIS A 259 21.58 -1.69 -7.57
CA HIS A 259 22.67 -2.02 -8.49
C HIS A 259 24.04 -1.57 -7.94
N GLN A 260 24.13 -0.35 -7.37
CA GLN A 260 25.36 0.13 -6.73
C GLN A 260 25.75 -0.73 -5.52
N ALA A 261 24.79 -1.21 -4.75
CA ALA A 261 25.01 -2.15 -3.66
C ALA A 261 25.43 -3.57 -4.15
N GLY A 262 25.39 -3.82 -5.45
CA GLY A 262 25.77 -5.10 -6.06
C GLY A 262 24.67 -6.17 -6.00
N ALA A 263 23.42 -5.82 -5.70
CA ALA A 263 22.31 -6.73 -5.71
C ALA A 263 21.94 -7.17 -7.15
N VAL A 264 21.43 -8.39 -7.31
CA VAL A 264 21.18 -9.05 -8.60
C VAL A 264 19.69 -9.01 -8.92
N LEU A 265 19.27 -8.26 -9.95
CA LEU A 265 17.87 -8.18 -10.36
C LEU A 265 17.45 -9.42 -11.15
N VAL A 266 16.57 -10.27 -10.60
CA VAL A 266 16.11 -11.50 -11.24
C VAL A 266 14.75 -11.37 -11.91
N ALA A 267 13.90 -10.45 -11.46
CA ALA A 267 12.54 -10.31 -12.00
C ALA A 267 11.93 -8.94 -11.78
N LYS A 268 11.03 -8.56 -12.71
CA LYS A 268 9.99 -7.56 -12.56
C LYS A 268 8.74 -8.28 -12.08
N LEU A 269 8.26 -7.93 -10.88
CA LEU A 269 7.19 -8.63 -10.18
C LEU A 269 5.84 -7.96 -10.41
N SER A 270 4.78 -8.76 -10.48
CA SER A 270 3.43 -8.29 -10.75
C SER A 270 2.92 -7.31 -9.69
N LEU A 271 1.95 -6.51 -10.09
CA LEU A 271 1.18 -5.62 -9.24
C LEU A 271 -0.22 -5.53 -9.81
N GLY A 272 -1.21 -5.29 -8.98
CA GLY A 272 -2.51 -4.95 -9.53
C GLY A 272 -2.43 -3.71 -10.41
N ALA A 273 -3.16 -3.70 -11.50
CA ALA A 273 -3.08 -2.66 -12.52
C ALA A 273 -3.14 -1.25 -11.91
N LEU A 274 -2.15 -0.41 -12.25
CA LEU A 274 -1.99 0.94 -11.71
C LEU A 274 -1.96 0.98 -10.17
N ALA A 275 -1.36 -0.04 -9.56
CA ALA A 275 -1.21 -0.20 -8.11
C ALA A 275 -2.55 -0.33 -7.34
N LEU A 276 -3.53 -1.10 -7.86
CA LEU A 276 -4.76 -1.47 -7.16
C LEU A 276 -4.90 -2.99 -7.06
N ASN A 277 -4.97 -3.49 -5.83
CA ASN A 277 -5.16 -4.91 -5.51
C ASN A 277 -4.17 -5.84 -6.26
N ASP A 278 -4.61 -7.00 -6.74
CA ASP A 278 -3.73 -8.09 -7.21
C ASP A 278 -4.01 -8.57 -8.66
N VAL A 279 -4.92 -7.90 -9.39
CA VAL A 279 -5.26 -8.25 -10.78
C VAL A 279 -4.52 -7.35 -11.76
N TRP A 280 -3.78 -7.98 -12.68
CA TRP A 280 -3.00 -7.32 -13.72
C TRP A 280 -3.32 -7.93 -15.10
N PHE A 281 -2.77 -7.42 -16.18
CA PHE A 281 -3.09 -7.94 -17.54
C PHE A 281 -2.81 -9.42 -17.72
N GLY A 282 -1.88 -10.03 -16.96
CA GLY A 282 -1.59 -11.47 -16.99
C GLY A 282 -2.52 -12.34 -16.13
N GLY A 283 -3.42 -11.73 -15.36
CA GLY A 283 -4.36 -12.42 -14.48
C GLY A 283 -4.29 -11.95 -13.03
N GLN A 284 -4.69 -12.78 -12.09
CA GLN A 284 -4.58 -12.51 -10.65
C GLN A 284 -3.32 -13.16 -10.10
N THR A 285 -2.58 -12.44 -9.26
CA THR A 285 -1.47 -13.00 -8.49
C THR A 285 -2.01 -13.79 -7.32
N MET A 286 -1.56 -15.03 -7.17
CA MET A 286 -2.12 -15.96 -6.19
C MET A 286 -1.29 -16.00 -4.90
N ASN A 287 -1.99 -16.24 -3.77
CA ASN A 287 -1.35 -16.46 -2.48
C ASN A 287 -0.62 -17.82 -2.45
N PRO A 288 0.69 -17.87 -2.17
CA PRO A 288 1.43 -19.14 -2.11
C PRO A 288 0.93 -20.15 -1.07
N TRP A 289 0.25 -19.68 -0.02
CA TRP A 289 -0.31 -20.51 1.04
C TRP A 289 -1.68 -21.08 0.70
N LEU A 290 -2.41 -20.39 -0.17
CA LEU A 290 -3.78 -20.75 -0.54
C LEU A 290 -4.03 -20.30 -1.98
N LEU A 291 -3.83 -21.21 -2.95
CA LEU A 291 -3.92 -20.87 -4.38
C LEU A 291 -5.34 -20.57 -4.87
N GLU A 292 -6.34 -20.69 -4.01
CA GLU A 292 -7.73 -20.35 -4.27
C GLU A 292 -8.06 -18.88 -3.94
N GLU A 293 -7.09 -18.13 -3.40
CA GLU A 293 -7.24 -16.69 -3.14
C GLU A 293 -6.09 -15.89 -3.73
N GLY A 294 -6.31 -14.59 -3.95
CA GLY A 294 -5.29 -13.65 -4.36
C GLY A 294 -4.27 -13.36 -3.26
N SER A 295 -3.11 -12.86 -3.67
CA SER A 295 -2.01 -12.51 -2.76
C SER A 295 -2.26 -11.25 -1.93
N GLY A 296 -3.37 -10.55 -2.16
CA GLY A 296 -3.50 -9.16 -1.75
C GLY A 296 -2.61 -8.24 -2.59
N GLY A 297 -2.77 -6.92 -2.40
CA GLY A 297 -2.08 -5.97 -3.28
C GLY A 297 -1.95 -4.55 -2.69
N SER A 298 -1.37 -3.67 -3.46
CA SER A 298 -0.94 -3.85 -4.87
C SER A 298 0.48 -4.38 -5.06
N SER A 299 1.31 -4.58 -4.01
CA SER A 299 2.59 -5.27 -4.15
C SER A 299 2.41 -6.79 -4.16
N ALA A 300 1.50 -7.26 -5.04
CA ALA A 300 1.04 -8.62 -5.16
C ALA A 300 2.21 -9.60 -5.46
N GLY A 301 2.93 -9.36 -6.53
CA GLY A 301 4.10 -10.13 -6.90
C GLY A 301 5.24 -10.08 -5.87
N PRO A 302 5.61 -8.90 -5.33
CA PRO A 302 6.57 -8.80 -4.24
C PRO A 302 6.22 -9.67 -3.03
N GLY A 303 4.97 -9.66 -2.56
CA GLY A 303 4.50 -10.52 -1.47
C GLY A 303 4.61 -12.00 -1.81
N ALA A 304 3.99 -12.42 -2.91
CA ALA A 304 3.95 -13.82 -3.33
C ALA A 304 5.34 -14.39 -3.65
N ALA A 305 6.18 -13.66 -4.41
CA ALA A 305 7.51 -14.12 -4.78
C ALA A 305 8.44 -14.25 -3.57
N THR A 306 8.36 -13.32 -2.60
CA THR A 306 9.14 -13.37 -1.36
C THR A 306 8.70 -14.54 -0.49
N ALA A 307 7.40 -14.77 -0.34
CA ALA A 307 6.85 -15.88 0.44
C ALA A 307 7.21 -17.25 -0.15
N ALA A 308 7.14 -17.37 -1.47
CA ALA A 308 7.46 -18.62 -2.18
C ALA A 308 8.98 -18.83 -2.37
N ALA A 309 9.83 -17.96 -1.81
CA ALA A 309 11.28 -17.96 -1.99
C ALA A 309 11.69 -18.02 -3.47
N LEU A 310 11.12 -17.13 -4.29
CA LEU A 310 11.53 -16.91 -5.68
C LEU A 310 12.55 -15.77 -5.79
N VAL A 311 12.74 -15.04 -4.71
CA VAL A 311 13.72 -13.95 -4.55
C VAL A 311 14.24 -13.92 -3.12
N GLY A 312 15.40 -13.33 -2.89
CA GLY A 312 15.95 -13.10 -1.56
C GLY A 312 15.12 -12.06 -0.81
N PHE A 313 14.83 -10.95 -1.48
CA PHE A 313 13.94 -9.88 -1.05
C PHE A 313 13.27 -9.23 -2.26
N SER A 314 12.27 -8.40 -2.00
CA SER A 314 11.63 -7.60 -3.05
C SER A 314 11.40 -6.16 -2.62
N ILE A 315 11.15 -5.27 -3.60
CA ILE A 315 10.72 -3.89 -3.37
C ILE A 315 9.26 -3.77 -3.78
N GLY A 316 8.44 -3.34 -2.83
CA GLY A 316 7.04 -2.96 -3.03
C GLY A 316 6.85 -1.45 -2.98
N SER A 317 5.62 -1.03 -3.20
CA SER A 317 5.17 0.36 -2.98
C SER A 317 3.88 0.37 -2.18
N GLU A 318 3.69 1.44 -1.41
CA GLU A 318 2.44 1.65 -0.70
C GLU A 318 1.99 3.10 -0.78
N THR A 319 0.76 3.26 -1.24
CA THR A 319 -0.02 4.49 -1.11
C THR A 319 -0.91 4.37 0.12
N GLU A 320 -1.74 3.31 0.16
CA GLU A 320 -2.59 2.94 1.29
C GLU A 320 -2.73 1.41 1.35
N GLY A 321 -1.95 0.73 2.19
CA GLY A 321 -2.01 -0.71 2.43
C GLY A 321 -1.18 -1.60 1.48
N SER A 322 -0.64 -1.08 0.40
CA SER A 322 -0.09 -1.89 -0.70
C SER A 322 1.26 -2.62 -0.43
N ILE A 323 1.88 -2.47 0.74
CA ILE A 323 2.94 -3.32 1.29
C ILE A 323 2.37 -4.17 2.42
N ILE A 324 1.58 -3.55 3.31
CA ILE A 324 1.07 -4.16 4.53
C ILE A 324 0.14 -5.32 4.20
N ASP A 325 -0.82 -5.14 3.28
CA ASP A 325 -1.78 -6.18 2.91
C ASP A 325 -1.12 -7.41 2.29
N PRO A 326 -0.35 -7.33 1.18
CA PRO A 326 0.29 -8.51 0.64
C PRO A 326 1.36 -9.10 1.58
N ALA A 327 1.96 -8.32 2.49
CA ALA A 327 2.86 -8.86 3.51
C ALA A 327 2.11 -9.75 4.50
N MET A 328 0.98 -9.29 5.02
CA MET A 328 0.12 -10.07 5.91
C MET A 328 -0.45 -11.30 5.18
N ARG A 329 -1.01 -11.12 3.99
CA ARG A 329 -1.68 -12.17 3.22
C ARG A 329 -0.72 -13.30 2.87
N CYS A 330 0.50 -12.95 2.45
CA CYS A 330 1.52 -13.92 2.05
C CYS A 330 2.45 -14.36 3.20
N GLY A 331 2.31 -13.81 4.42
CA GLY A 331 3.13 -14.20 5.57
C GLY A 331 4.60 -13.82 5.43
N VAL A 332 4.88 -12.61 5.00
CA VAL A 332 6.24 -12.05 4.92
C VAL A 332 6.35 -10.77 5.74
N THR A 333 7.57 -10.35 6.02
CA THR A 333 7.82 -9.06 6.65
C THR A 333 7.79 -7.96 5.58
N GLY A 334 6.89 -6.99 5.75
CA GLY A 334 6.78 -5.80 4.91
C GLY A 334 7.10 -4.53 5.70
N LEU A 335 8.04 -3.74 5.23
CA LEU A 335 8.37 -2.45 5.83
C LEU A 335 7.96 -1.31 4.91
N ARG A 336 6.92 -0.58 5.30
CA ARG A 336 6.59 0.72 4.75
C ARG A 336 7.40 1.78 5.50
N PRO A 337 8.38 2.44 4.87
CA PRO A 337 9.18 3.46 5.54
C PRO A 337 8.39 4.77 5.73
N THR A 338 8.92 5.66 6.55
CA THR A 338 8.43 7.04 6.65
C THR A 338 8.39 7.71 5.28
N PHE A 339 7.34 8.47 5.01
CA PHE A 339 7.21 9.25 3.77
C PHE A 339 8.44 10.13 3.54
N GLY A 340 8.96 10.11 2.33
CA GLY A 340 10.15 10.86 1.92
C GLY A 340 11.49 10.20 2.29
N ARG A 341 11.50 9.10 3.05
CA ARG A 341 12.75 8.40 3.41
C ARG A 341 13.42 7.74 2.21
N VAL A 342 12.63 7.12 1.33
CA VAL A 342 13.08 6.47 0.10
C VAL A 342 12.60 7.30 -1.09
N PRO A 343 13.49 7.69 -2.02
CA PRO A 343 13.12 8.49 -3.17
C PRO A 343 12.29 7.69 -4.17
N ARG A 344 11.34 8.37 -4.81
CA ARG A 344 10.41 7.79 -5.78
C ARG A 344 10.74 8.14 -7.23
N THR A 345 11.88 8.78 -7.48
CA THR A 345 12.36 9.07 -8.84
C THR A 345 12.33 7.82 -9.70
N GLY A 346 11.62 7.86 -10.83
CA GLY A 346 11.44 6.72 -11.74
C GLY A 346 10.44 5.66 -11.27
N ALA A 347 9.70 5.89 -10.19
CA ALA A 347 8.53 5.08 -9.84
C ALA A 347 7.26 5.64 -10.48
N MET A 348 6.33 4.78 -10.87
CA MET A 348 4.99 5.22 -11.25
C MET A 348 4.36 6.02 -10.10
N THR A 349 3.92 7.22 -10.38
CA THR A 349 3.17 8.01 -9.41
C THR A 349 1.72 7.55 -9.39
N LEU A 350 1.21 7.24 -8.20
CA LEU A 350 -0.22 7.12 -7.92
C LEU A 350 -0.70 8.34 -7.13
N CYS A 351 0.02 8.70 -6.09
CA CYS A 351 -0.33 9.82 -5.22
C CYS A 351 0.95 10.51 -4.72
N TRP A 352 1.22 11.73 -5.16
CA TRP A 352 2.46 12.46 -4.83
C TRP A 352 2.68 12.64 -3.33
N SER A 353 1.59 12.78 -2.57
CA SER A 353 1.67 13.03 -1.14
C SER A 353 1.57 11.78 -0.26
N LEU A 354 1.45 10.58 -0.86
CA LEU A 354 1.30 9.33 -0.12
C LEU A 354 2.30 8.24 -0.51
N ASP A 355 2.71 8.14 -1.78
CA ASP A 355 3.49 7.01 -2.26
C ASP A 355 4.81 6.83 -1.50
N LYS A 356 5.06 5.59 -1.09
CA LYS A 356 6.26 5.15 -0.40
C LYS A 356 6.77 3.86 -1.04
N LEU A 357 8.08 3.70 -1.14
CA LEU A 357 8.73 2.49 -1.60
C LEU A 357 9.37 1.78 -0.40
N GLY A 358 9.19 0.48 -0.29
CA GLY A 358 9.71 -0.26 0.85
C GLY A 358 10.02 -1.72 0.57
N PRO A 359 10.91 -2.32 1.37
CA PRO A 359 11.31 -3.71 1.23
C PRO A 359 10.29 -4.69 1.79
N MET A 360 10.21 -5.84 1.14
CA MET A 360 9.54 -7.04 1.63
C MET A 360 10.55 -8.18 1.67
N ALA A 361 10.63 -8.87 2.80
CA ALA A 361 11.62 -9.92 3.04
C ALA A 361 11.06 -10.98 4.01
N ARG A 362 11.82 -12.05 4.26
CA ARG A 362 11.42 -13.10 5.20
C ARG A 362 11.77 -12.79 6.65
N GLY A 363 12.64 -11.81 6.89
CA GLY A 363 13.05 -11.39 8.23
C GLY A 363 13.06 -9.87 8.40
N VAL A 364 12.91 -9.41 9.65
CA VAL A 364 12.88 -7.98 10.00
C VAL A 364 14.22 -7.32 9.68
N GLU A 365 15.35 -7.90 10.10
CA GLU A 365 16.68 -7.36 9.84
C GLU A 365 16.96 -7.26 8.34
N ASP A 366 16.48 -8.22 7.54
CA ASP A 366 16.61 -8.20 6.07
C ASP A 366 15.98 -6.94 5.47
N THR A 367 14.80 -6.52 5.95
CA THR A 367 14.14 -5.29 5.48
C THR A 367 14.96 -4.05 5.81
N LEU A 368 15.64 -4.04 6.95
CA LEU A 368 16.48 -2.92 7.37
C LEU A 368 17.80 -2.84 6.57
N LEU A 369 18.39 -3.99 6.21
CA LEU A 369 19.54 -4.04 5.29
C LEU A 369 19.21 -3.39 3.95
N VAL A 370 18.04 -3.72 3.41
CA VAL A 370 17.56 -3.16 2.15
C VAL A 370 17.22 -1.68 2.31
N LEU A 371 16.50 -1.31 3.39
CA LEU A 371 16.16 0.09 3.67
C LEU A 371 17.42 0.97 3.77
N ALA A 372 18.48 0.49 4.41
CA ALA A 372 19.74 1.22 4.51
C ALA A 372 20.34 1.54 3.13
N ALA A 373 20.24 0.60 2.18
CA ALA A 373 20.77 0.78 0.83
C ALA A 373 19.95 1.75 -0.03
N ILE A 374 18.62 1.80 0.17
CA ILE A 374 17.73 2.60 -0.70
C ILE A 374 17.33 3.95 -0.11
N SER A 375 17.63 4.23 1.17
CA SER A 375 17.27 5.49 1.86
C SER A 375 18.09 6.68 1.39
N GLY A 376 17.56 7.88 1.63
CA GLY A 376 18.27 9.16 1.42
C GLY A 376 17.72 9.99 0.27
N PRO A 377 18.13 11.25 0.14
CA PRO A 377 17.57 12.19 -0.82
C PRO A 377 17.95 11.86 -2.26
N ASP A 378 17.13 12.31 -3.19
CA ASP A 378 17.35 12.25 -4.63
C ASP A 378 16.79 13.52 -5.28
N ALA A 379 17.54 14.09 -6.24
CA ALA A 379 17.17 15.35 -6.88
C ALA A 379 15.89 15.28 -7.72
N GLY A 380 15.51 14.09 -8.16
CA GLY A 380 14.27 13.84 -8.92
C GLY A 380 13.02 13.70 -8.04
N ASP A 381 13.15 13.62 -6.71
CA ASP A 381 12.03 13.58 -5.78
C ASP A 381 12.17 14.64 -4.69
N LEU A 382 11.47 15.76 -4.88
CA LEU A 382 11.49 16.92 -3.97
C LEU A 382 10.96 16.61 -2.55
N SER A 383 10.28 15.48 -2.37
CA SER A 383 9.81 15.03 -1.05
C SER A 383 10.82 14.14 -0.34
N SER A 384 11.89 13.69 -1.04
CA SER A 384 12.91 12.87 -0.42
C SER A 384 13.80 13.70 0.51
N VAL A 385 14.12 13.12 1.67
CA VAL A 385 14.86 13.82 2.74
C VAL A 385 16.07 13.02 3.21
N PRO A 386 17.13 13.71 3.70
CA PRO A 386 18.18 13.05 4.45
C PRO A 386 17.60 12.28 5.64
N SER A 387 18.04 11.06 5.84
CA SER A 387 17.53 10.21 6.91
C SER A 387 18.66 9.37 7.51
N ARG A 388 18.56 9.11 8.81
CA ARG A 388 19.49 8.26 9.57
C ARG A 388 18.79 6.96 9.94
N LEU A 389 19.57 5.90 10.12
CA LEU A 389 19.10 4.60 10.59
C LEU A 389 19.97 4.18 11.78
N ASP A 390 19.37 4.13 12.97
CA ASP A 390 20.00 3.57 14.15
C ASP A 390 19.39 2.21 14.45
N PHE A 391 20.15 1.16 14.18
CA PHE A 391 19.75 -0.22 14.39
C PHE A 391 20.85 -1.00 15.10
N GLU A 392 20.46 -1.72 16.13
CA GLU A 392 21.32 -2.66 16.85
C GLU A 392 20.52 -3.93 17.15
N ALA A 393 20.90 -5.03 16.51
CA ALA A 393 20.18 -6.32 16.65
C ALA A 393 20.14 -6.87 18.08
N GLY A 394 21.12 -6.49 18.91
CA GLY A 394 21.20 -6.87 20.32
C GLY A 394 20.58 -5.88 21.31
N ALA A 395 19.91 -4.83 20.82
CA ALA A 395 19.30 -3.83 21.71
C ALA A 395 18.18 -4.45 22.56
N THR A 396 18.12 -4.04 23.83
CA THR A 396 17.05 -4.46 24.73
C THR A 396 15.74 -3.78 24.35
N VAL A 397 14.65 -4.54 24.40
CA VAL A 397 13.28 -4.03 24.25
C VAL A 397 12.59 -3.78 25.59
N GLN A 398 13.27 -4.11 26.69
CA GLN A 398 12.73 -3.96 28.03
C GLN A 398 12.43 -2.50 28.35
N GLY A 399 11.22 -2.24 28.83
CA GLY A 399 10.77 -0.90 29.19
C GLY A 399 10.26 -0.06 28.04
N LEU A 400 10.36 -0.50 26.76
CA LEU A 400 9.72 0.19 25.64
C LEU A 400 8.21 0.27 25.85
N ARG A 401 7.65 1.46 25.68
CA ARG A 401 6.21 1.72 25.83
C ARG A 401 5.49 1.32 24.54
N VAL A 402 4.66 0.29 24.61
CA VAL A 402 3.89 -0.24 23.48
C VAL A 402 2.45 0.21 23.59
N GLY A 403 2.07 1.17 22.74
CA GLY A 403 0.69 1.63 22.64
C GLY A 403 -0.20 0.60 21.94
N PHE A 404 -1.43 0.46 22.41
CA PHE A 404 -2.47 -0.33 21.78
C PHE A 404 -3.85 0.29 22.03
N PHE A 405 -4.82 -0.09 21.19
CA PHE A 405 -6.19 0.41 21.30
C PHE A 405 -7.08 -0.75 21.77
N PRO A 406 -7.62 -0.73 23.02
CA PRO A 406 -8.37 -1.86 23.57
C PRO A 406 -9.57 -2.29 22.72
N ALA A 407 -10.32 -1.35 22.17
CA ALA A 407 -11.45 -1.64 21.30
C ALA A 407 -10.99 -2.41 20.04
N TRP A 408 -9.95 -1.96 19.37
CA TRP A 408 -9.45 -2.58 18.15
C TRP A 408 -8.89 -3.99 18.35
N MET A 409 -8.41 -4.32 19.54
CA MET A 409 -7.96 -5.68 19.86
C MET A 409 -9.12 -6.67 20.05
N ASN A 410 -10.36 -6.19 20.18
CA ASN A 410 -11.57 -6.99 20.40
C ASN A 410 -12.56 -6.96 19.24
N GLU A 411 -12.35 -6.08 18.26
CA GLU A 411 -13.19 -5.89 17.08
C GLU A 411 -12.49 -6.44 15.84
N SER A 412 -13.27 -6.81 14.79
CA SER A 412 -12.71 -7.13 13.48
C SER A 412 -11.87 -5.95 12.97
N PRO A 413 -10.71 -6.21 12.32
CA PRO A 413 -10.18 -7.51 11.86
C PRO A 413 -9.30 -8.27 12.90
N ALA A 414 -9.22 -7.86 14.16
CA ALA A 414 -8.38 -8.49 15.16
C ALA A 414 -8.70 -9.97 15.39
N THR A 415 -7.66 -10.75 15.57
CA THR A 415 -7.69 -12.18 15.80
C THR A 415 -7.05 -12.57 17.15
N GLU A 416 -7.08 -13.83 17.51
CA GLU A 416 -6.32 -14.34 18.65
C GLU A 416 -4.80 -14.17 18.47
N VAL A 417 -4.31 -14.13 17.22
CA VAL A 417 -2.89 -13.93 16.93
C VAL A 417 -2.47 -12.53 17.34
N ASP A 418 -3.29 -11.50 17.07
CA ASP A 418 -3.01 -10.11 17.45
C ASP A 418 -2.96 -9.95 18.98
N ARG A 419 -3.91 -10.58 19.69
CA ARG A 419 -3.93 -10.61 21.17
C ARG A 419 -2.71 -11.33 21.74
N ALA A 420 -2.30 -12.44 21.12
CA ALA A 420 -1.11 -13.17 21.51
C ALA A 420 0.18 -12.38 21.26
N ALA A 421 0.23 -11.57 20.18
CA ALA A 421 1.35 -10.66 19.89
C ALA A 421 1.50 -9.60 21.01
N LEU A 422 0.41 -8.98 21.46
CA LEU A 422 0.43 -8.04 22.58
C LEU A 422 0.89 -8.72 23.89
N ALA A 423 0.40 -9.93 24.16
CA ALA A 423 0.85 -10.71 25.31
C ALA A 423 2.35 -11.06 25.21
N THR A 424 2.86 -11.30 24.01
CA THR A 424 4.28 -11.55 23.77
C THR A 424 5.14 -10.32 24.02
N ALA A 425 4.72 -9.14 23.55
CA ALA A 425 5.41 -7.88 23.84
C ALA A 425 5.55 -7.67 25.36
N LYS A 426 4.48 -7.93 26.12
CA LYS A 426 4.52 -7.87 27.58
C LYS A 426 5.51 -8.89 28.18
N ARG A 427 5.55 -10.14 27.70
CA ARG A 427 6.52 -11.15 28.17
C ARG A 427 7.97 -10.79 27.89
N LEU A 428 8.22 -10.04 26.82
CA LEU A 428 9.55 -9.51 26.47
C LEU A 428 9.97 -8.31 27.33
N GLY A 429 9.12 -7.88 28.27
CA GLY A 429 9.41 -6.77 29.19
C GLY A 429 9.05 -5.38 28.64
N MET A 430 8.31 -5.30 27.54
CA MET A 430 7.74 -4.04 27.09
C MET A 430 6.57 -3.62 27.99
N ALA A 431 6.31 -2.33 28.09
CA ALA A 431 5.24 -1.74 28.90
C ALA A 431 4.03 -1.40 28.02
N PRO A 432 2.92 -2.17 28.06
CA PRO A 432 1.71 -1.85 27.32
C PRO A 432 1.07 -0.55 27.84
N VAL A 433 0.65 0.32 26.94
CA VAL A 433 -0.01 1.60 27.23
C VAL A 433 -1.29 1.69 26.41
N GLU A 434 -2.42 1.88 27.07
CA GLU A 434 -3.69 2.09 26.39
C GLU A 434 -3.70 3.47 25.71
N CYS A 435 -4.06 3.46 24.43
CA CYS A 435 -4.17 4.65 23.61
C CYS A 435 -5.62 4.85 23.16
N THR A 436 -5.94 6.10 22.87
CA THR A 436 -7.21 6.51 22.28
C THR A 436 -6.98 7.49 21.16
N LEU A 437 -7.85 7.49 20.18
CA LEU A 437 -7.93 8.48 19.12
C LEU A 437 -9.35 9.04 19.08
N PRO A 438 -9.54 10.30 18.65
CA PRO A 438 -10.87 10.83 18.39
C PRO A 438 -11.62 9.99 17.36
N ASP A 439 -12.93 9.84 17.54
CA ASP A 439 -13.79 9.20 16.52
C ASP A 439 -14.07 10.17 15.37
N TRP A 440 -13.13 10.26 14.44
CA TRP A 440 -13.23 11.09 13.25
C TRP A 440 -13.45 10.24 11.99
N PRO A 441 -14.06 10.80 10.94
CA PRO A 441 -14.25 10.10 9.68
C PRO A 441 -12.92 10.03 8.87
N TYR A 442 -11.95 9.23 9.34
CA TYR A 442 -10.61 9.14 8.74
C TYR A 442 -10.67 8.77 7.26
N GLY A 443 -11.63 7.95 6.83
CA GLY A 443 -11.85 7.64 5.42
C GLY A 443 -12.09 8.85 4.52
N SER A 444 -12.43 10.04 5.08
CA SER A 444 -12.53 11.28 4.30
C SER A 444 -11.18 11.78 3.78
N LEU A 445 -10.07 11.32 4.34
CA LEU A 445 -8.73 11.61 3.85
C LEU A 445 -8.51 11.03 2.44
N ASN A 446 -9.22 9.97 2.07
CA ASN A 446 -9.16 9.36 0.73
C ASN A 446 -9.57 10.32 -0.40
N THR A 447 -10.22 11.44 -0.08
CA THR A 447 -10.41 12.55 -1.02
C THR A 447 -9.08 13.02 -1.62
N ILE A 448 -7.99 13.01 -0.85
CA ILE A 448 -6.64 13.39 -1.31
C ILE A 448 -6.12 12.34 -2.29
N LEU A 449 -6.19 11.06 -1.91
CA LEU A 449 -5.78 9.95 -2.78
C LEU A 449 -6.54 9.96 -4.10
N PHE A 450 -7.86 10.08 -4.06
CA PHE A 450 -8.70 10.05 -5.24
C PHE A 450 -8.42 11.20 -6.19
N ALA A 451 -8.25 12.41 -5.66
CA ALA A 451 -7.92 13.60 -6.45
C ALA A 451 -6.53 13.48 -7.09
N GLU A 452 -5.50 13.11 -6.31
CA GLU A 452 -4.14 12.99 -6.82
C GLU A 452 -4.00 11.84 -7.82
N ALA A 453 -4.62 10.67 -7.56
CA ALA A 453 -4.60 9.53 -8.46
C ALA A 453 -5.32 9.83 -9.79
N ALA A 454 -6.49 10.47 -9.74
CA ALA A 454 -7.17 10.91 -10.96
C ALA A 454 -6.36 11.94 -11.75
N ALA A 455 -5.62 12.81 -11.08
CA ALA A 455 -4.73 13.76 -11.72
C ALA A 455 -3.50 13.08 -12.33
N ALA A 456 -2.90 12.09 -11.64
CA ALA A 456 -1.74 11.34 -12.14
C ALA A 456 -2.07 10.55 -13.42
N PHE A 457 -3.32 10.08 -13.57
CA PHE A 457 -3.80 9.34 -14.73
C PHE A 457 -4.81 10.12 -15.58
N GLU A 458 -4.72 11.45 -15.59
CA GLU A 458 -5.62 12.30 -16.36
C GLU A 458 -5.62 11.96 -17.85
N GLU A 459 -4.45 11.83 -18.47
CA GLU A 459 -4.31 11.51 -19.90
C GLU A 459 -4.92 10.14 -20.24
N LEU A 460 -4.76 9.14 -19.36
CA LEU A 460 -5.38 7.82 -19.51
C LEU A 460 -6.92 7.92 -19.47
N THR A 461 -7.45 8.79 -18.61
CA THR A 461 -8.89 9.07 -18.52
C THR A 461 -9.39 9.76 -19.79
N LEU A 462 -8.71 10.82 -20.22
CA LEU A 462 -9.13 11.64 -21.38
C LEU A 462 -9.01 10.89 -22.72
N SER A 463 -8.04 9.98 -22.84
CA SER A 463 -7.84 9.15 -24.03
C SER A 463 -8.72 7.89 -24.07
N HIS A 464 -9.60 7.67 -23.10
CA HIS A 464 -10.37 6.43 -22.91
C HIS A 464 -9.51 5.17 -22.70
N GLY A 465 -8.24 5.34 -22.35
CA GLY A 465 -7.33 4.22 -22.06
C GLY A 465 -7.74 3.39 -20.84
N LEU A 466 -8.59 3.94 -19.97
CA LEU A 466 -9.17 3.22 -18.83
C LEU A 466 -10.01 2.00 -19.25
N ASP A 467 -10.60 2.04 -20.45
CA ASP A 467 -11.44 0.95 -20.98
C ASP A 467 -10.64 -0.32 -21.30
N LEU A 468 -9.32 -0.18 -21.43
CA LEU A 468 -8.40 -1.29 -21.66
C LEU A 468 -8.01 -2.03 -20.37
N LEU A 469 -8.28 -1.46 -19.19
CA LEU A 469 -7.96 -2.11 -17.92
C LEU A 469 -8.85 -3.32 -17.69
N LYS A 470 -8.27 -4.39 -17.18
CA LYS A 470 -8.97 -5.68 -17.00
C LYS A 470 -10.10 -5.60 -15.97
N MET A 471 -9.93 -4.84 -14.91
CA MET A 471 -10.92 -4.67 -13.85
C MET A 471 -11.76 -3.43 -14.11
N GLN A 472 -13.08 -3.64 -14.36
CA GLN A 472 -14.07 -2.60 -14.62
C GLN A 472 -15.18 -2.58 -13.55
N VAL A 473 -14.92 -3.19 -12.38
CA VAL A 473 -15.89 -3.21 -11.28
C VAL A 473 -16.01 -1.84 -10.61
N PRO A 474 -17.10 -1.57 -9.86
CA PRO A 474 -17.37 -0.25 -9.27
C PRO A 474 -16.26 0.31 -8.38
N ASP A 475 -15.51 -0.53 -7.69
CA ASP A 475 -14.40 -0.17 -6.80
C ASP A 475 -13.02 -0.18 -7.48
N ALA A 476 -12.96 -0.34 -8.82
CA ALA A 476 -11.72 -0.26 -9.61
C ALA A 476 -11.39 1.17 -10.07
N TRP A 477 -10.12 1.40 -10.43
CA TRP A 477 -9.61 2.70 -10.87
C TRP A 477 -10.40 3.34 -12.00
N PRO A 478 -10.90 2.63 -13.04
CA PRO A 478 -11.68 3.28 -14.11
C PRO A 478 -12.85 4.09 -13.57
N ASN A 479 -13.63 3.51 -12.66
CA ASN A 479 -14.76 4.20 -12.07
C ASN A 479 -14.29 5.28 -11.05
N THR A 480 -13.33 4.97 -10.21
CA THR A 480 -12.79 5.92 -9.22
C THR A 480 -12.24 7.17 -9.89
N PHE A 481 -11.45 7.06 -10.96
CA PHE A 481 -10.90 8.22 -11.67
C PHE A 481 -11.99 9.07 -12.33
N ARG A 482 -13.05 8.45 -12.87
CA ARG A 482 -14.21 9.16 -13.40
C ARG A 482 -14.95 9.92 -12.30
N GLN A 483 -15.25 9.26 -11.18
CA GLN A 483 -15.92 9.88 -10.02
C GLN A 483 -15.11 11.02 -9.43
N SER A 484 -13.81 10.86 -9.33
CA SER A 484 -12.91 11.86 -8.72
C SER A 484 -12.85 13.18 -9.49
N ARG A 485 -13.24 13.20 -10.76
CA ARG A 485 -13.38 14.44 -11.55
C ARG A 485 -14.45 15.39 -10.99
N PHE A 486 -15.35 14.89 -10.19
CA PHE A 486 -16.44 15.66 -9.58
C PHE A 486 -16.17 16.06 -8.11
N LEU A 487 -14.97 15.75 -7.59
CA LEU A 487 -14.55 16.22 -6.26
C LEU A 487 -14.31 17.74 -6.30
N SER A 488 -14.87 18.45 -5.32
CA SER A 488 -14.62 19.89 -5.25
C SER A 488 -13.22 20.17 -4.72
N ALA A 489 -12.56 21.19 -5.27
CA ALA A 489 -11.28 21.66 -4.75
C ALA A 489 -11.37 22.11 -3.28
N VAL A 490 -12.54 22.58 -2.86
CA VAL A 490 -12.79 22.95 -1.44
C VAL A 490 -12.70 21.73 -0.55
N ASP A 491 -13.29 20.61 -0.94
CA ASP A 491 -13.25 19.38 -0.16
C ASP A 491 -11.85 18.76 -0.12
N PHE A 492 -11.08 18.87 -1.21
CA PHE A 492 -9.67 18.49 -1.20
C PHE A 492 -8.86 19.30 -0.17
N VAL A 493 -9.01 20.62 -0.15
CA VAL A 493 -8.33 21.49 0.83
C VAL A 493 -8.77 21.17 2.26
N GLN A 494 -10.05 20.89 2.50
CA GLN A 494 -10.54 20.51 3.82
C GLN A 494 -10.02 19.13 4.26
N ALA A 495 -9.89 18.17 3.35
CA ALA A 495 -9.29 16.89 3.64
C ALA A 495 -7.81 17.05 4.05
N ASP A 496 -7.04 17.90 3.34
CA ASP A 496 -5.64 18.15 3.66
C ASP A 496 -5.47 18.89 5.01
N ARG A 497 -6.38 19.79 5.34
CA ARG A 497 -6.44 20.40 6.70
C ARG A 497 -6.76 19.37 7.78
N LEU A 498 -7.68 18.42 7.51
CA LEU A 498 -7.95 17.32 8.43
C LEU A 498 -6.69 16.44 8.59
N ARG A 499 -5.98 16.16 7.52
CA ARG A 499 -4.70 15.44 7.54
C ARG A 499 -3.70 16.05 8.52
N ARG A 500 -3.54 17.38 8.50
CA ARG A 500 -2.69 18.10 9.48
C ARG A 500 -3.17 17.90 10.91
N ARG A 501 -4.46 17.98 11.14
CA ARG A 501 -5.04 17.76 12.45
C ARG A 501 -4.82 16.33 12.97
N VAL A 502 -5.00 15.34 12.09
CA VAL A 502 -4.71 13.92 12.41
C VAL A 502 -3.23 13.71 12.74
N ALA A 503 -2.32 14.35 11.99
CA ALA A 503 -0.89 14.27 12.28
C ALA A 503 -0.54 14.84 13.68
N GLN A 504 -1.21 15.92 14.10
CA GLN A 504 -1.04 16.47 15.44
C GLN A 504 -1.54 15.52 16.55
N GLU A 505 -2.67 14.82 16.33
CA GLU A 505 -3.14 13.82 17.30
C GLU A 505 -2.19 12.63 17.39
N MET A 506 -1.66 12.16 16.25
CA MET A 506 -0.66 11.10 16.26
C MET A 506 0.61 11.51 17.01
N ALA A 507 1.05 12.75 16.88
CA ALA A 507 2.17 13.27 17.68
C ALA A 507 1.90 13.17 19.19
N ARG A 508 0.69 13.53 19.65
CA ARG A 508 0.29 13.38 21.05
C ARG A 508 0.25 11.93 21.53
N VAL A 509 -0.13 11.00 20.67
CA VAL A 509 -0.05 9.57 20.98
C VAL A 509 1.42 9.17 21.18
N PHE A 510 2.31 9.56 20.29
CA PHE A 510 3.74 9.22 20.37
C PHE A 510 4.53 9.98 21.47
N GLU A 511 3.96 10.99 22.11
CA GLU A 511 4.50 11.50 23.39
C GLU A 511 4.42 10.46 24.52
N LYS A 512 3.44 9.57 24.46
CA LYS A 512 3.13 8.58 25.51
C LYS A 512 3.74 7.21 25.24
N VAL A 513 4.04 6.87 23.98
CA VAL A 513 4.47 5.54 23.54
C VAL A 513 5.66 5.61 22.59
N ASP A 514 6.44 4.54 22.53
CA ASP A 514 7.59 4.44 21.64
C ASP A 514 7.21 3.76 20.30
N LEU A 515 6.19 2.90 20.33
CA LEU A 515 5.60 2.25 19.16
C LEU A 515 4.14 1.90 19.41
N LEU A 516 3.40 1.63 18.34
CA LEU A 516 2.03 1.10 18.38
C LEU A 516 2.03 -0.36 17.91
N LEU A 517 1.33 -1.22 18.62
CA LEU A 517 0.97 -2.56 18.20
C LEU A 517 -0.53 -2.60 17.90
N VAL A 518 -0.87 -2.88 16.66
CA VAL A 518 -2.26 -2.85 16.16
C VAL A 518 -2.55 -4.07 15.30
N PRO A 519 -3.80 -4.52 15.22
CA PRO A 519 -4.19 -5.56 14.27
C PRO A 519 -3.86 -5.16 12.84
N SER A 520 -3.34 -6.10 12.05
CA SER A 520 -3.09 -5.85 10.63
C SER A 520 -4.39 -5.49 9.91
N LEU A 521 -4.31 -4.54 8.96
CA LEU A 521 -5.42 -4.08 8.13
C LEU A 521 -6.62 -3.51 8.91
N ARG A 522 -6.40 -2.97 10.11
CA ARG A 522 -7.39 -2.11 10.74
C ARG A 522 -7.43 -0.78 9.96
N ASP A 523 -8.56 -0.50 9.31
CA ASP A 523 -8.73 0.62 8.37
C ASP A 523 -8.33 1.97 8.93
N GLU A 524 -8.77 2.29 10.15
CA GLU A 524 -8.51 3.59 10.74
C GLU A 524 -7.01 3.87 10.86
N ILE A 525 -6.23 2.91 11.40
CA ILE A 525 -4.80 3.13 11.59
C ILE A 525 -4.02 2.99 10.29
N LEU A 526 -4.51 2.18 9.35
CA LEU A 526 -3.94 2.08 8.01
C LEU A 526 -4.04 3.41 7.29
N THR A 527 -5.23 4.00 7.24
CA THR A 527 -5.49 5.32 6.66
C THR A 527 -4.68 6.39 7.41
N ILE A 528 -4.81 6.49 8.74
CA ILE A 528 -4.09 7.46 9.55
C ILE A 528 -2.59 7.44 9.25
N THR A 529 -1.95 6.28 9.36
CA THR A 529 -0.49 6.20 9.24
C THR A 529 0.02 6.42 7.83
N ASN A 530 -0.76 6.08 6.80
CA ASN A 530 -0.44 6.41 5.42
C ASN A 530 -0.51 7.91 5.17
N PHE A 531 -1.59 8.58 5.59
CA PHE A 531 -1.79 10.00 5.37
C PHE A 531 -0.92 10.88 6.26
N THR A 532 -0.49 10.41 7.42
CA THR A 532 0.45 11.14 8.28
C THR A 532 1.92 10.80 8.04
N GLY A 533 2.20 9.87 7.13
CA GLY A 533 3.55 9.52 6.72
C GLY A 533 4.35 8.67 7.71
N HIS A 534 3.71 8.06 8.72
CA HIS A 534 4.37 7.19 9.69
C HIS A 534 4.85 5.88 9.04
N PRO A 535 5.97 5.32 9.49
CA PRO A 535 6.39 3.99 9.07
C PRO A 535 5.46 2.92 9.65
N SER A 536 5.43 1.75 9.00
CA SER A 536 4.76 0.57 9.51
C SER A 536 5.56 -0.69 9.16
N LEU A 537 5.65 -1.60 10.12
CA LEU A 537 6.26 -2.90 9.94
C LEU A 537 5.19 -3.97 10.16
N THR A 538 4.85 -4.71 9.11
CA THR A 538 4.03 -5.91 9.18
C THR A 538 4.95 -7.12 9.26
N LEU A 539 4.68 -8.01 10.19
CA LEU A 539 5.47 -9.22 10.37
C LEU A 539 4.55 -10.42 10.67
N PRO A 540 4.92 -11.62 10.23
CA PRO A 540 4.16 -12.81 10.53
C PRO A 540 4.13 -13.07 12.04
N ALA A 541 2.94 -13.08 12.64
CA ALA A 541 2.75 -13.31 14.09
C ALA A 541 2.20 -14.71 14.39
N GLY A 542 1.60 -15.38 13.40
CA GLY A 542 1.01 -16.69 13.56
C GLY A 542 0.22 -17.16 12.34
N PHE A 543 -0.76 -18.00 12.60
CA PHE A 543 -1.67 -18.54 11.59
C PHE A 543 -3.10 -18.45 12.09
N VAL A 544 -4.00 -18.18 11.16
CA VAL A 544 -5.45 -18.22 11.38
C VAL A 544 -6.11 -19.24 10.46
N GLU A 545 -7.29 -19.71 10.83
CA GLU A 545 -8.11 -20.56 9.99
C GLU A 545 -9.16 -19.73 9.26
N VAL A 546 -9.28 -19.92 7.95
CA VAL A 546 -10.27 -19.26 7.11
C VAL A 546 -11.22 -20.27 6.49
N GLY A 547 -12.50 -20.03 6.65
CA GLY A 547 -13.57 -20.86 6.04
C GLY A 547 -13.92 -20.44 4.61
N GLN A 548 -13.37 -19.33 4.14
CA GLN A 548 -13.60 -18.77 2.81
C GLN A 548 -12.34 -18.06 2.32
N ALA A 549 -12.11 -18.04 1.01
CA ALA A 549 -11.06 -17.24 0.38
C ALA A 549 -11.29 -15.75 0.66
N ARG A 550 -10.20 -15.03 0.90
CA ARG A 550 -10.21 -13.57 1.16
C ARG A 550 -10.04 -12.82 -0.15
N SER A 551 -10.60 -11.63 -0.25
CA SER A 551 -10.48 -10.75 -1.41
C SER A 551 -10.45 -9.29 -0.95
N ASP A 552 -9.70 -8.47 -1.66
CA ASP A 552 -9.65 -7.01 -1.48
C ASP A 552 -10.66 -6.30 -2.40
N TRP A 553 -11.30 -7.07 -3.28
CA TRP A 553 -12.37 -6.57 -4.13
C TRP A 553 -13.71 -6.63 -3.41
N ALA A 554 -14.59 -5.66 -3.69
CA ALA A 554 -15.96 -5.70 -3.21
C ALA A 554 -16.63 -7.04 -3.55
N PRO A 555 -17.48 -7.59 -2.65
CA PRO A 555 -18.15 -8.85 -2.90
C PRO A 555 -19.00 -8.81 -4.18
N ASP A 556 -18.81 -9.80 -5.04
CA ASP A 556 -19.62 -10.00 -6.26
C ASP A 556 -20.55 -11.20 -6.08
N PRO A 557 -21.86 -11.00 -5.93
CA PRO A 557 -22.81 -12.12 -5.77
C PRO A 557 -22.82 -13.09 -6.95
N ALA A 558 -22.45 -12.63 -8.15
CA ALA A 558 -22.38 -13.48 -9.34
C ALA A 558 -21.11 -14.37 -9.36
N ARG A 559 -20.10 -14.03 -8.56
CA ARG A 559 -18.84 -14.74 -8.45
C ARG A 559 -18.44 -14.90 -6.97
N PRO A 560 -19.18 -15.74 -6.20
CA PRO A 560 -18.88 -15.95 -4.80
C PRO A 560 -17.48 -16.55 -4.62
N LEU A 561 -16.81 -16.10 -3.56
CA LEU A 561 -15.48 -16.62 -3.22
C LEU A 561 -15.55 -18.08 -2.78
N PRO A 562 -14.52 -18.90 -3.09
CA PRO A 562 -14.43 -20.29 -2.65
C PRO A 562 -14.57 -20.44 -1.13
N THR A 563 -15.35 -21.42 -0.70
CA THR A 563 -15.51 -21.80 0.72
C THR A 563 -14.80 -23.11 1.02
N PHE A 564 -14.37 -23.29 2.25
CA PHE A 564 -13.56 -24.44 2.67
C PHE A 564 -14.19 -25.16 3.84
N SER A 565 -14.27 -26.50 3.73
CA SER A 565 -14.64 -27.41 4.81
C SER A 565 -13.75 -28.67 4.72
N PRO A 566 -12.80 -28.87 5.65
CA PRO A 566 -12.47 -27.99 6.77
C PRO A 566 -11.84 -26.64 6.35
N ALA A 567 -11.84 -25.68 7.29
CA ALA A 567 -11.15 -24.39 7.11
C ALA A 567 -9.68 -24.56 6.74
N ARG A 568 -9.12 -23.56 6.08
CA ARG A 568 -7.70 -23.54 5.64
C ARG A 568 -6.86 -22.68 6.58
N ARG A 569 -5.67 -23.17 6.89
CA ARG A 569 -4.71 -22.47 7.73
C ARG A 569 -3.82 -21.58 6.87
N VAL A 570 -3.83 -20.28 7.18
CA VAL A 570 -3.10 -19.24 6.44
C VAL A 570 -2.33 -18.32 7.40
N PRO A 571 -1.25 -17.65 6.97
CA PRO A 571 -0.53 -16.67 7.77
C PRO A 571 -1.41 -15.49 8.21
N HIS A 572 -1.01 -14.91 9.35
CA HIS A 572 -1.55 -13.67 9.88
C HIS A 572 -0.46 -12.82 10.53
#